data_2578d69e6c840ab1c32895045fe8fb76
#
_entry.id   2578d69e6c840ab1c32895045fe8fb76
#
_cell.length_a   1.000
_cell.length_b   1.000
_cell.length_c   1.000
_cell.angle_alpha   90.00
_cell.angle_beta   90.00
_cell.angle_gamma   90.00
#
_symmetry.space_group_name_H-M   'P 1'
#
loop_
_entity.id
_entity.type
_entity.pdbx_description
1 polymer ?
#
loop_
_entity_poly.entity_id
_entity_poly.type
_entity_poly.pdbx_seq_one_letter_code
_entity_poly.pdbx_strand_id
1 'polypeptide(L)'
;MAYSITYNGLSSPSDLITLTDIPNILKVIGNDGGSRANFTLTFVGDLYSQVTSDGQYTIQLFGETISNVVNPSNAVNKSFYIGRTNASTAASVAKALRNCSTIAANFLVNNNGSVVNIIARDNGSMVNGEQWIESNITTQYMTRSGTDGYADELQGGLVDVDVFCDDEYVTTLEKNFYNGEVAFDMSPLLTTISEVGKIKPYTMTISSMKDGVYSSIGSVDTNYTSVGYMCNQGYKYLINEIQYAQNMSRGEEREFANNTILYLYQPKINLSIYTGHSGGFSYTINYLDSAFNIIGTESSSLRCYSNTLMDLEFTLNRNGYADFQRAFYIDLTIGSNGTIRYNVIKPLKATEYSQRILWRNSYGGISFFDFTGQRSETRNLETMTYQKNIFGYYDNPMNELTKTYDNDVDYVVTLKSHLFENDGKYIFNDLMQSSEVWTEINGETYSIILDSVSCEEQNQNNIYEATVRYKYSQKPSLL
;
A
#
# COMPACT_ATOMS: atom_id res chain seq x y z
N MET A 1 14.72 -30.89 4.26
CA MET A 1 14.73 -29.66 3.46
C MET A 1 14.33 -28.51 4.33
N ALA A 2 15.05 -27.43 4.29
CA ALA A 2 14.66 -26.25 5.05
C ALA A 2 14.03 -25.25 4.08
N TYR A 3 12.71 -25.07 4.19
CA TYR A 3 12.00 -24.00 3.52
C TYR A 3 12.03 -22.77 4.41
N SER A 4 12.04 -21.60 3.82
CA SER A 4 11.73 -20.39 4.54
C SER A 4 10.35 -19.89 4.12
N ILE A 5 9.50 -19.69 5.11
CA ILE A 5 8.17 -19.11 4.94
C ILE A 5 8.26 -17.67 5.41
N THR A 6 7.78 -16.74 4.60
CA THR A 6 7.64 -15.36 5.01
C THR A 6 6.24 -14.87 4.71
N TYR A 7 5.70 -14.07 5.62
CA TYR A 7 4.45 -13.38 5.42
C TYR A 7 4.69 -11.88 5.44
N ASN A 8 4.42 -11.22 4.34
CA ASN A 8 4.76 -9.81 4.13
C ASN A 8 6.23 -9.47 4.46
N GLY A 9 7.14 -10.42 4.19
CA GLY A 9 8.56 -10.28 4.47
C GLY A 9 9.00 -10.65 5.90
N LEU A 10 8.07 -11.06 6.76
CA LEU A 10 8.36 -11.49 8.14
C LEU A 10 8.32 -13.01 8.27
N SER A 11 9.26 -13.57 9.03
CA SER A 11 9.35 -15.01 9.28
C SER A 11 8.47 -15.50 10.45
N SER A 12 7.96 -14.59 11.28
CA SER A 12 7.11 -14.90 12.43
C SER A 12 6.11 -13.77 12.67
N PRO A 13 5.01 -13.73 11.93
CA PRO A 13 3.99 -12.66 12.05
C PRO A 13 2.99 -12.89 13.20
N SER A 14 3.12 -13.94 14.01
CA SER A 14 2.14 -14.35 15.03
C SER A 14 1.78 -13.26 16.05
N ASP A 15 2.70 -12.35 16.32
CA ASP A 15 2.50 -11.26 17.29
C ASP A 15 1.98 -9.97 16.66
N LEU A 16 1.65 -10.00 15.37
CA LEU A 16 1.24 -8.83 14.61
C LEU A 16 -0.21 -8.92 14.18
N ILE A 17 -0.85 -7.76 14.10
CA ILE A 17 -2.16 -7.59 13.50
C ILE A 17 -1.95 -6.96 12.12
N THR A 18 -2.46 -7.63 11.09
CA THR A 18 -2.31 -7.18 9.70
C THR A 18 -3.66 -6.70 9.16
N LEU A 19 -3.66 -5.65 8.35
CA LEU A 19 -4.84 -5.19 7.65
C LEU A 19 -5.11 -6.07 6.43
N THR A 20 -6.36 -6.51 6.24
CA THR A 20 -6.74 -7.32 5.08
C THR A 20 -6.79 -6.51 3.78
N ASP A 21 -6.99 -5.21 3.90
CA ASP A 21 -7.22 -4.28 2.78
C ASP A 21 -5.91 -3.74 2.16
N ILE A 22 -4.78 -4.34 2.51
CA ILE A 22 -3.46 -4.09 1.90
C ILE A 22 -2.96 -5.38 1.25
N PRO A 23 -1.97 -5.33 0.35
CA PRO A 23 -1.36 -6.53 -0.18
C PRO A 23 -0.81 -7.43 0.93
N ASN A 24 -1.27 -8.68 0.99
CA ASN A 24 -0.87 -9.69 1.97
C ASN A 24 -0.25 -10.87 1.23
N ILE A 25 1.06 -10.94 1.23
CA ILE A 25 1.82 -11.91 0.45
C ILE A 25 2.44 -12.97 1.36
N LEU A 26 1.93 -14.21 1.24
CA LEU A 26 2.56 -15.38 1.79
C LEU A 26 3.56 -15.92 0.75
N LYS A 27 4.82 -16.04 1.15
CA LYS A 27 5.89 -16.50 0.27
C LYS A 27 6.60 -17.71 0.87
N VAL A 28 6.73 -18.75 0.07
CA VAL A 28 7.51 -19.94 0.40
C VAL A 28 8.74 -19.96 -0.49
N ILE A 29 9.92 -20.02 0.12
CA ILE A 29 11.20 -20.03 -0.56
C ILE A 29 11.91 -21.33 -0.18
N GLY A 30 12.35 -22.09 -1.17
CA GLY A 30 13.19 -23.27 -0.96
C GLY A 30 14.62 -22.84 -0.60
N ASN A 31 15.14 -23.32 0.51
CA ASN A 31 16.51 -23.01 0.92
C ASN A 31 17.58 -23.72 0.08
N ASP A 32 17.23 -24.82 -0.56
CA ASP A 32 18.05 -25.55 -1.53
C ASP A 32 17.54 -25.33 -2.96
N GLY A 33 16.88 -24.17 -3.17
CA GLY A 33 16.36 -23.81 -4.48
C GLY A 33 17.41 -23.99 -5.53
N GLY A 34 17.15 -24.83 -6.52
CA GLY A 34 18.05 -25.21 -7.57
C GLY A 34 18.89 -24.06 -8.10
N SER A 35 19.98 -24.34 -8.70
CA SER A 35 20.82 -23.32 -9.29
C SER A 35 20.50 -23.14 -10.76
N ARG A 36 20.63 -21.92 -11.23
CA ARG A 36 20.60 -21.63 -12.67
C ARG A 36 21.94 -21.95 -13.27
N ALA A 37 21.95 -22.58 -14.45
CA ALA A 37 23.17 -22.69 -15.21
C ALA A 37 23.69 -21.28 -15.52
N ASN A 38 24.98 -21.08 -15.31
CA ASN A 38 25.66 -19.81 -15.53
C ASN A 38 26.92 -20.02 -16.36
N PHE A 39 26.99 -19.36 -17.49
CA PHE A 39 28.11 -19.45 -18.42
C PHE A 39 28.72 -18.09 -18.63
N THR A 40 30.05 -18.07 -18.86
CA THR A 40 30.75 -16.84 -19.23
C THR A 40 31.63 -17.07 -20.44
N LEU A 41 31.63 -16.09 -21.35
CA LEU A 41 32.58 -15.97 -22.44
C LEU A 41 33.47 -14.77 -22.14
N THR A 42 34.76 -15.01 -21.99
CA THR A 42 35.73 -13.93 -21.78
C THR A 42 36.58 -13.76 -23.03
N PHE A 43 36.49 -12.63 -23.69
CA PHE A 43 37.33 -12.29 -24.84
C PHE A 43 38.69 -11.76 -24.39
N VAL A 44 39.75 -12.35 -24.92
CA VAL A 44 41.14 -12.07 -24.59
C VAL A 44 41.97 -11.89 -25.87
N GLY A 45 43.16 -11.34 -25.77
CA GLY A 45 44.04 -11.19 -26.93
C GLY A 45 43.49 -10.20 -27.99
N ASP A 46 44.04 -10.28 -29.20
CA ASP A 46 43.66 -9.42 -30.33
C ASP A 46 42.97 -10.25 -31.41
N LEU A 47 41.73 -10.60 -31.17
CA LEU A 47 40.88 -11.33 -32.16
C LEU A 47 40.62 -10.47 -33.41
N TYR A 48 40.58 -9.12 -33.25
CA TYR A 48 40.26 -8.22 -34.34
C TYR A 48 41.25 -8.30 -35.50
N SER A 49 42.53 -8.47 -35.21
CA SER A 49 43.58 -8.60 -36.25
C SER A 49 43.49 -9.88 -37.05
N GLN A 50 42.74 -10.90 -36.59
CA GLN A 50 42.57 -12.20 -37.22
C GLN A 50 41.31 -12.32 -38.06
N VAL A 51 40.47 -11.31 -38.08
CA VAL A 51 39.19 -11.34 -38.84
C VAL A 51 39.47 -10.99 -40.28
N THR A 52 39.25 -11.92 -41.18
CA THR A 52 39.49 -11.74 -42.63
C THR A 52 38.21 -11.88 -43.46
N SER A 53 37.18 -12.52 -42.94
CA SER A 53 35.92 -12.79 -43.68
C SER A 53 34.72 -12.94 -42.76
N ASP A 54 33.52 -12.72 -43.30
CA ASP A 54 32.25 -13.00 -42.65
C ASP A 54 32.09 -14.51 -42.44
N GLY A 55 31.51 -14.91 -41.29
CA GLY A 55 31.27 -16.32 -40.97
C GLY A 55 32.52 -17.14 -40.58
N GLN A 56 33.70 -16.50 -40.51
CA GLN A 56 34.94 -17.17 -40.10
C GLN A 56 34.89 -17.69 -38.67
N TYR A 57 34.22 -16.94 -37.80
CA TYR A 57 34.05 -17.26 -36.36
C TYR A 57 32.58 -17.45 -36.02
N THR A 58 32.30 -18.51 -35.30
CA THR A 58 30.94 -18.88 -34.89
C THR A 58 30.89 -19.19 -33.41
N ILE A 59 29.75 -18.88 -32.78
CA ILE A 59 29.40 -19.28 -31.45
C ILE A 59 28.05 -19.97 -31.51
N GLN A 60 27.96 -21.19 -30.97
CA GLN A 60 26.73 -21.95 -30.89
C GLN A 60 26.29 -22.09 -29.44
N LEU A 61 25.04 -21.81 -29.18
CA LEU A 61 24.41 -21.97 -27.86
C LEU A 61 22.96 -22.45 -28.09
N PHE A 62 22.57 -23.51 -27.41
CA PHE A 62 21.19 -24.02 -27.41
C PHE A 62 20.63 -24.23 -28.80
N GLY A 63 21.42 -24.85 -29.68
CA GLY A 63 21.06 -25.10 -31.07
C GLY A 63 21.08 -23.89 -32.00
N GLU A 64 21.29 -22.71 -31.48
CA GLU A 64 21.42 -21.47 -32.26
C GLU A 64 22.88 -21.16 -32.57
N THR A 65 23.16 -20.76 -33.78
CA THR A 65 24.50 -20.35 -34.22
C THR A 65 24.50 -18.87 -34.55
N ILE A 66 25.41 -18.11 -33.95
CA ILE A 66 25.71 -16.76 -34.35
C ILE A 66 27.07 -16.69 -35.03
N SER A 67 27.23 -15.87 -36.06
CA SER A 67 28.43 -15.76 -36.86
C SER A 67 28.96 -14.34 -36.90
N ASN A 68 30.30 -14.17 -37.05
CA ASN A 68 30.87 -12.86 -37.20
C ASN A 68 30.59 -12.22 -38.55
N VAL A 69 30.56 -10.90 -38.56
CA VAL A 69 30.61 -10.08 -39.80
C VAL A 69 31.75 -9.08 -39.67
N VAL A 70 32.39 -8.76 -40.79
CA VAL A 70 33.52 -7.83 -40.85
C VAL A 70 33.04 -6.38 -40.77
N ASN A 71 31.92 -6.06 -41.37
CA ASN A 71 31.34 -4.72 -41.32
C ASN A 71 30.31 -4.61 -40.20
N PRO A 72 30.46 -3.69 -39.22
CA PRO A 72 29.50 -3.53 -38.16
C PRO A 72 28.10 -3.18 -38.62
N SER A 73 27.93 -2.56 -39.79
CA SER A 73 26.63 -2.28 -40.39
C SER A 73 25.85 -3.55 -40.79
N ASN A 74 26.57 -4.67 -41.01
CA ASN A 74 25.98 -5.95 -41.35
C ASN A 74 25.64 -6.81 -40.12
N ALA A 75 25.91 -6.32 -38.89
CA ALA A 75 25.57 -7.01 -37.68
C ALA A 75 24.05 -6.92 -37.42
N VAL A 76 23.32 -7.81 -38.05
CA VAL A 76 21.86 -8.05 -37.91
C VAL A 76 21.61 -9.23 -36.99
N ASN A 77 20.35 -9.64 -36.85
CA ASN A 77 19.95 -10.79 -36.04
C ASN A 77 20.86 -12.01 -36.32
N LYS A 78 21.32 -12.66 -35.24
CA LYS A 78 22.23 -13.83 -35.29
C LYS A 78 23.61 -13.55 -35.85
N SER A 79 24.06 -12.31 -35.96
CA SER A 79 25.42 -11.96 -36.31
C SER A 79 26.04 -10.96 -35.35
N PHE A 80 27.35 -11.08 -35.14
CA PHE A 80 28.12 -10.20 -34.27
C PHE A 80 29.31 -9.62 -35.02
N TYR A 81 29.71 -8.42 -34.60
CA TYR A 81 30.92 -7.76 -35.11
C TYR A 81 32.06 -7.92 -34.12
N ILE A 82 33.22 -8.30 -34.63
CA ILE A 82 34.46 -8.33 -33.84
C ILE A 82 35.06 -6.93 -33.82
N GLY A 83 34.92 -6.26 -32.69
CA GLY A 83 35.37 -4.89 -32.50
C GLY A 83 36.87 -4.80 -32.19
N ARG A 84 37.42 -3.57 -32.28
CA ARG A 84 38.84 -3.31 -32.02
C ARG A 84 39.24 -3.58 -30.56
N THR A 85 38.28 -3.71 -29.65
CA THR A 85 38.52 -4.05 -28.25
C THR A 85 37.68 -5.29 -27.86
N ASN A 86 38.21 -6.06 -26.93
CA ASN A 86 37.50 -7.21 -26.40
C ASN A 86 36.13 -6.83 -25.80
N ALA A 87 36.01 -5.67 -25.20
CA ALA A 87 34.72 -5.17 -24.68
C ALA A 87 33.71 -4.88 -25.80
N SER A 88 34.14 -4.32 -26.91
CA SER A 88 33.22 -4.09 -28.05
C SER A 88 32.80 -5.40 -28.74
N THR A 89 33.67 -6.39 -28.78
CA THR A 89 33.37 -7.74 -29.26
C THR A 89 32.34 -8.42 -28.34
N ALA A 90 32.59 -8.41 -27.02
CA ALA A 90 31.66 -8.95 -26.02
C ALA A 90 30.27 -8.31 -26.09
N ALA A 91 30.21 -6.98 -26.24
CA ALA A 91 28.94 -6.26 -26.36
C ALA A 91 28.17 -6.67 -27.64
N SER A 92 28.88 -6.87 -28.76
CA SER A 92 28.27 -7.31 -30.02
C SER A 92 27.76 -8.76 -29.95
N VAL A 93 28.54 -9.65 -29.36
CA VAL A 93 28.14 -11.04 -29.10
C VAL A 93 26.92 -11.11 -28.20
N ALA A 94 26.92 -10.39 -27.08
CA ALA A 94 25.77 -10.35 -26.17
C ALA A 94 24.50 -9.82 -26.87
N LYS A 95 24.63 -8.84 -27.74
CA LYS A 95 23.50 -8.34 -28.54
C LYS A 95 22.98 -9.40 -29.52
N ALA A 96 23.87 -10.08 -30.22
CA ALA A 96 23.48 -11.14 -31.16
C ALA A 96 22.77 -12.31 -30.48
N LEU A 97 23.26 -12.72 -29.29
CA LEU A 97 22.63 -13.77 -28.50
C LEU A 97 21.25 -13.36 -28.00
N ARG A 98 21.08 -12.11 -27.53
CA ARG A 98 19.77 -11.58 -27.11
C ARG A 98 18.76 -11.49 -28.25
N ASN A 99 19.21 -11.32 -29.47
CA ASN A 99 18.33 -11.25 -30.64
C ASN A 99 17.88 -12.64 -31.15
N CYS A 100 18.47 -13.71 -30.65
CA CYS A 100 17.99 -15.07 -30.92
C CYS A 100 16.82 -15.40 -30.00
N SER A 101 15.63 -15.61 -30.58
CA SER A 101 14.39 -15.85 -29.79
C SER A 101 14.51 -17.03 -28.84
N THR A 102 15.12 -18.14 -29.29
CA THR A 102 15.34 -19.34 -28.50
C THR A 102 16.27 -19.09 -27.32
N ILE A 103 17.35 -18.30 -27.51
CA ILE A 103 18.28 -17.94 -26.45
C ILE A 103 17.61 -16.96 -25.48
N ALA A 104 16.93 -15.94 -26.00
CA ALA A 104 16.23 -14.96 -25.18
C ALA A 104 15.11 -15.56 -24.33
N ALA A 105 14.46 -16.64 -24.79
CA ALA A 105 13.46 -17.35 -24.02
C ALA A 105 14.06 -18.12 -22.82
N ASN A 106 15.26 -18.69 -22.98
CA ASN A 106 15.86 -19.58 -21.99
C ASN A 106 16.96 -18.95 -21.14
N PHE A 107 17.54 -17.83 -21.61
CA PHE A 107 18.68 -17.21 -20.95
C PHE A 107 18.53 -15.69 -20.78
N LEU A 108 19.16 -15.18 -19.74
CA LEU A 108 19.50 -13.78 -19.57
C LEU A 108 20.93 -13.56 -20.03
N VAL A 109 21.13 -12.71 -21.02
CA VAL A 109 22.48 -12.44 -21.58
C VAL A 109 22.86 -11.01 -21.29
N ASN A 110 23.96 -10.81 -20.58
CA ASN A 110 24.53 -9.52 -20.25
C ASN A 110 26.01 -9.48 -20.60
N ASN A 111 26.58 -8.29 -20.74
CA ASN A 111 28.03 -8.13 -20.86
C ASN A 111 28.56 -7.12 -19.85
N ASN A 112 29.77 -7.38 -19.35
CA ASN A 112 30.53 -6.47 -18.50
C ASN A 112 31.98 -6.45 -18.99
N GLY A 113 32.41 -5.32 -19.56
CA GLY A 113 33.70 -5.23 -20.19
C GLY A 113 33.86 -6.30 -21.29
N SER A 114 34.94 -7.10 -21.24
CA SER A 114 35.25 -8.18 -22.16
C SER A 114 34.51 -9.51 -21.87
N VAL A 115 33.63 -9.54 -20.90
CA VAL A 115 32.91 -10.76 -20.45
C VAL A 115 31.45 -10.69 -20.88
N VAL A 116 30.96 -11.78 -21.49
CA VAL A 116 29.53 -12.04 -21.71
C VAL A 116 29.06 -13.03 -20.68
N ASN A 117 28.08 -12.65 -19.88
CA ASN A 117 27.41 -13.51 -18.90
C ASN A 117 26.10 -14.05 -19.48
N ILE A 118 25.90 -15.35 -19.41
CA ILE A 118 24.74 -16.08 -19.95
C ILE A 118 24.18 -16.91 -18.80
N ILE A 119 23.03 -16.50 -18.27
CA ILE A 119 22.42 -17.12 -17.09
C ILE A 119 21.10 -17.73 -17.52
N ALA A 120 20.87 -18.98 -17.24
CA ALA A 120 19.58 -19.63 -17.48
C ALA A 120 18.46 -18.88 -16.73
N ARG A 121 17.28 -18.76 -17.35
CA ARG A 121 16.12 -18.15 -16.67
C ARG A 121 15.59 -19.04 -15.57
N ASP A 122 15.64 -20.34 -15.79
CA ASP A 122 15.10 -21.34 -14.89
C ASP A 122 16.22 -22.14 -14.18
N ASN A 123 15.92 -22.62 -12.98
CA ASN A 123 16.76 -23.56 -12.30
C ASN A 123 16.62 -24.95 -12.98
N GLY A 124 17.64 -25.76 -12.91
CA GLY A 124 17.59 -27.12 -13.37
C GLY A 124 18.56 -27.45 -14.50
N SER A 125 18.46 -28.67 -14.95
CA SER A 125 19.39 -29.27 -15.91
C SER A 125 18.99 -29.15 -17.39
N MET A 126 17.87 -28.51 -17.71
CA MET A 126 17.37 -28.40 -19.10
C MET A 126 18.36 -27.70 -20.04
N VAL A 127 19.24 -26.88 -19.55
CA VAL A 127 20.24 -26.12 -20.30
C VAL A 127 21.67 -26.46 -19.89
N ASN A 128 21.87 -27.64 -19.29
CA ASN A 128 23.18 -28.14 -18.86
C ASN A 128 23.85 -29.02 -19.90
N GLY A 129 25.11 -29.35 -19.67
CA GLY A 129 25.86 -30.33 -20.40
C GLY A 129 26.02 -30.02 -21.88
N GLU A 130 25.39 -30.81 -22.75
CA GLU A 130 25.48 -30.70 -24.21
C GLU A 130 24.89 -29.38 -24.77
N GLN A 131 24.14 -28.64 -23.98
CA GLN A 131 23.64 -27.31 -24.36
C GLN A 131 24.67 -26.19 -24.17
N TRP A 132 25.86 -26.52 -23.71
CA TRP A 132 26.92 -25.56 -23.52
C TRP A 132 27.35 -24.87 -24.81
N ILE A 133 28.00 -23.72 -24.64
CA ILE A 133 28.49 -22.92 -25.74
C ILE A 133 29.62 -23.65 -26.46
N GLU A 134 29.42 -23.89 -27.74
CA GLU A 134 30.47 -24.29 -28.62
C GLU A 134 30.94 -23.10 -29.45
N SER A 135 32.24 -23.02 -29.69
CA SER A 135 32.82 -21.95 -30.50
C SER A 135 34.05 -22.43 -31.24
N ASN A 136 34.20 -22.01 -32.45
CA ASN A 136 35.43 -22.20 -33.19
C ASN A 136 36.48 -21.09 -32.96
N ILE A 137 36.18 -20.13 -32.09
CA ILE A 137 37.15 -19.16 -31.62
C ILE A 137 38.12 -19.86 -30.69
N THR A 138 39.41 -19.77 -30.97
CA THR A 138 40.42 -20.46 -30.16
C THR A 138 40.54 -19.88 -28.75
N THR A 139 41.02 -20.71 -27.81
CA THR A 139 41.21 -20.32 -26.39
C THR A 139 42.18 -19.14 -26.21
N GLN A 140 42.99 -18.84 -27.22
CA GLN A 140 43.86 -17.67 -27.24
C GLN A 140 43.07 -16.34 -27.29
N TYR A 141 41.89 -16.35 -27.85
CA TYR A 141 41.06 -15.16 -28.05
C TYR A 141 39.76 -15.17 -27.24
N MET A 142 39.31 -16.33 -26.84
CA MET A 142 38.11 -16.49 -26.04
C MET A 142 38.26 -17.67 -25.08
N THR A 143 38.00 -17.43 -23.82
CA THR A 143 37.86 -18.46 -22.80
C THR A 143 36.41 -18.56 -22.36
N ARG A 144 35.98 -19.74 -22.03
CA ARG A 144 34.64 -20.02 -21.49
C ARG A 144 34.75 -20.73 -20.16
N SER A 145 33.86 -20.37 -19.26
CA SER A 145 33.67 -21.06 -17.99
C SER A 145 32.18 -21.09 -17.68
N GLY A 146 31.78 -21.97 -16.77
CA GLY A 146 30.39 -22.01 -16.35
C GLY A 146 30.16 -23.12 -15.35
N THR A 147 28.99 -23.07 -14.74
CA THR A 147 28.47 -24.06 -13.82
C THR A 147 27.11 -24.53 -14.30
N ASP A 148 26.88 -25.81 -14.20
CA ASP A 148 25.57 -26.40 -14.46
C ASP A 148 24.56 -25.94 -13.41
N GLY A 149 23.32 -25.81 -13.83
CA GLY A 149 22.20 -25.64 -12.95
C GLY A 149 21.70 -26.99 -12.45
N TYR A 150 21.05 -27.01 -11.34
CA TYR A 150 20.32 -28.17 -10.83
C TYR A 150 18.89 -27.77 -10.45
N ALA A 151 17.96 -28.71 -10.62
CA ALA A 151 16.57 -28.47 -10.29
C ALA A 151 16.40 -28.32 -8.77
N ASP A 152 15.53 -27.42 -8.40
CA ASP A 152 14.94 -27.43 -7.07
C ASP A 152 14.16 -28.75 -6.90
N GLU A 153 14.26 -29.38 -5.75
CA GLU A 153 13.51 -30.61 -5.47
C GLU A 153 12.00 -30.43 -5.54
N LEU A 154 11.48 -29.21 -5.35
CA LEU A 154 10.07 -28.87 -5.52
C LEU A 154 9.71 -28.30 -6.88
N GLN A 155 10.65 -28.06 -7.76
CA GLN A 155 10.32 -27.50 -9.08
C GLN A 155 9.30 -28.37 -9.81
N GLY A 156 8.18 -27.76 -10.18
CA GLY A 156 7.04 -28.45 -10.77
C GLY A 156 6.14 -29.17 -9.75
N GLY A 157 6.43 -29.09 -8.45
CA GLY A 157 5.54 -29.53 -7.40
C GLY A 157 4.45 -28.49 -7.10
N LEU A 158 3.35 -28.96 -6.53
CA LEU A 158 2.25 -28.14 -6.06
C LEU A 158 2.51 -27.72 -4.60
N VAL A 159 2.25 -26.47 -4.28
CA VAL A 159 2.21 -26.00 -2.90
C VAL A 159 0.79 -25.63 -2.56
N ASP A 160 0.30 -26.20 -1.47
CA ASP A 160 -1.04 -26.00 -0.96
C ASP A 160 -0.97 -25.17 0.32
N VAL A 161 -1.90 -24.24 0.46
CA VAL A 161 -2.07 -23.43 1.66
C VAL A 161 -3.50 -23.60 2.15
N ASP A 162 -3.65 -24.36 3.23
CA ASP A 162 -4.93 -24.50 3.93
C ASP A 162 -5.11 -23.33 4.89
N VAL A 163 -6.19 -22.62 4.74
CA VAL A 163 -6.51 -21.42 5.54
C VAL A 163 -7.60 -21.72 6.53
N PHE A 164 -7.33 -21.39 7.80
CA PHE A 164 -8.26 -21.53 8.91
C PHE A 164 -8.50 -20.13 9.54
N CYS A 165 -9.76 -19.89 9.95
CA CYS A 165 -10.16 -18.70 10.71
C CYS A 165 -10.89 -19.14 11.97
N ASP A 166 -10.46 -18.68 13.15
CA ASP A 166 -11.01 -19.15 14.43
C ASP A 166 -11.06 -20.69 14.54
N ASP A 167 -10.01 -21.38 14.06
CA ASP A 167 -9.88 -22.83 13.96
C ASP A 167 -10.86 -23.53 12.98
N GLU A 168 -11.67 -22.76 12.27
CA GLU A 168 -12.54 -23.29 11.22
C GLU A 168 -11.86 -23.25 9.86
N TYR A 169 -11.91 -24.37 9.12
CA TYR A 169 -11.38 -24.43 7.76
C TYR A 169 -12.16 -23.51 6.82
N VAL A 170 -11.43 -22.70 6.07
CA VAL A 170 -12.02 -21.75 5.11
C VAL A 170 -11.86 -22.25 3.68
N THR A 171 -10.62 -22.49 3.24
CA THR A 171 -10.30 -22.89 1.87
C THR A 171 -8.85 -23.36 1.75
N THR A 172 -8.54 -23.99 0.63
CA THR A 172 -7.18 -24.30 0.20
C THR A 172 -6.84 -23.49 -1.04
N LEU A 173 -5.67 -22.87 -1.03
CA LEU A 173 -5.08 -22.20 -2.18
C LEU A 173 -3.93 -23.04 -2.73
N GLU A 174 -3.88 -23.22 -4.04
CA GLU A 174 -2.91 -24.06 -4.71
C GLU A 174 -2.11 -23.30 -5.75
N LYS A 175 -0.80 -23.47 -5.77
CA LYS A 175 0.08 -22.93 -6.81
C LYS A 175 1.27 -23.85 -7.07
N ASN A 176 1.72 -23.88 -8.31
CA ASN A 176 2.96 -24.56 -8.68
C ASN A 176 4.17 -23.79 -8.14
N PHE A 177 5.11 -24.54 -7.57
CA PHE A 177 6.39 -24.02 -7.15
C PHE A 177 7.30 -23.86 -8.37
N TYR A 178 7.83 -22.67 -8.55
CA TYR A 178 8.63 -22.33 -9.73
C TYR A 178 9.82 -21.44 -9.36
N ASN A 179 10.99 -21.75 -9.93
CA ASN A 179 12.24 -21.00 -9.72
C ASN A 179 12.63 -20.77 -8.25
N GLY A 180 12.41 -21.75 -7.41
CA GLY A 180 12.83 -21.68 -6.01
C GLY A 180 11.86 -20.94 -5.09
N GLU A 181 10.72 -20.46 -5.59
CA GLU A 181 9.73 -19.76 -4.77
C GLU A 181 8.29 -19.91 -5.28
N VAL A 182 7.35 -19.71 -4.37
CA VAL A 182 5.95 -19.50 -4.69
C VAL A 182 5.39 -18.38 -3.79
N ALA A 183 4.53 -17.54 -4.34
CA ALA A 183 3.87 -16.47 -3.61
C ALA A 183 2.36 -16.53 -3.78
N PHE A 184 1.64 -16.39 -2.67
CA PHE A 184 0.20 -16.32 -2.61
C PHE A 184 -0.21 -14.91 -2.17
N ASP A 185 -1.07 -14.27 -2.95
CA ASP A 185 -1.75 -13.07 -2.50
C ASP A 185 -2.99 -13.49 -1.71
N MET A 186 -2.93 -13.26 -0.41
CA MET A 186 -4.01 -13.62 0.53
C MET A 186 -5.10 -12.54 0.61
N SER A 187 -4.83 -11.34 0.08
CA SER A 187 -5.73 -10.18 0.25
C SER A 187 -7.16 -10.42 -0.21
N PRO A 188 -7.42 -11.01 -1.40
CA PRO A 188 -8.79 -11.22 -1.86
C PRO A 188 -9.61 -12.13 -0.94
N LEU A 189 -8.96 -13.17 -0.39
CA LEU A 189 -9.60 -14.09 0.55
C LEU A 189 -9.87 -13.39 1.87
N LEU A 190 -8.85 -12.76 2.44
CA LEU A 190 -8.91 -12.14 3.76
C LEU A 190 -9.91 -10.99 3.80
N THR A 191 -9.99 -10.17 2.76
CA THR A 191 -10.99 -9.09 2.66
C THR A 191 -12.42 -9.65 2.66
N THR A 192 -12.62 -10.83 2.08
CA THR A 192 -13.96 -11.44 2.01
C THR A 192 -14.45 -11.99 3.35
N ILE A 193 -13.53 -12.53 4.17
CA ILE A 193 -13.88 -13.24 5.42
C ILE A 193 -13.63 -12.41 6.69
N SER A 194 -12.94 -11.29 6.58
CA SER A 194 -12.67 -10.39 7.70
C SER A 194 -13.83 -9.45 7.96
N GLU A 195 -14.01 -9.08 9.22
CA GLU A 195 -15.02 -8.11 9.65
C GLU A 195 -14.34 -6.78 10.00
N VAL A 196 -14.93 -5.67 9.58
CA VAL A 196 -14.44 -4.33 9.91
C VAL A 196 -14.39 -4.13 11.42
N GLY A 197 -13.24 -3.69 11.92
CA GLY A 197 -13.03 -3.39 13.34
C GLY A 197 -12.91 -4.59 14.26
N LYS A 198 -12.99 -5.83 13.75
CA LYS A 198 -12.73 -7.04 14.53
C LYS A 198 -11.40 -7.64 14.16
N ILE A 199 -10.67 -8.09 15.18
CA ILE A 199 -9.41 -8.81 15.01
C ILE A 199 -9.72 -10.30 15.08
N LYS A 200 -9.38 -11.04 14.04
CA LYS A 200 -9.56 -12.49 13.96
C LYS A 200 -8.22 -13.20 13.79
N PRO A 201 -7.99 -14.33 14.49
CA PRO A 201 -6.84 -15.18 14.26
C PRO A 201 -7.01 -16.00 12.98
N TYR A 202 -5.91 -16.11 12.22
CA TYR A 202 -5.81 -16.94 11.04
C TYR A 202 -4.59 -17.82 11.12
N THR A 203 -4.77 -19.09 10.78
CA THR A 203 -3.68 -20.06 10.63
C THR A 203 -3.63 -20.50 9.18
N MET A 204 -2.45 -20.48 8.59
CA MET A 204 -2.16 -20.97 7.25
C MET A 204 -1.23 -22.16 7.38
N THR A 205 -1.72 -23.36 7.07
CA THR A 205 -0.90 -24.58 7.04
C THR A 205 -0.42 -24.79 5.61
N ILE A 206 0.89 -24.92 5.44
CA ILE A 206 1.53 -25.01 4.14
C ILE A 206 2.07 -26.43 3.95
N SER A 207 1.68 -27.04 2.86
CA SER A 207 2.17 -28.35 2.43
C SER A 207 2.61 -28.33 0.97
N SER A 208 3.35 -29.32 0.55
CA SER A 208 3.73 -29.52 -0.84
C SER A 208 3.37 -30.91 -1.31
N MET A 209 3.01 -31.02 -2.58
CA MET A 209 2.78 -32.29 -3.25
C MET A 209 3.69 -32.38 -4.47
N LYS A 210 4.52 -33.41 -4.52
CA LYS A 210 5.35 -33.72 -5.68
C LYS A 210 5.34 -35.23 -5.91
N ASP A 211 5.12 -35.64 -7.15
CA ASP A 211 5.07 -37.07 -7.54
C ASP A 211 4.09 -37.91 -6.69
N GLY A 212 3.00 -37.29 -6.22
CA GLY A 212 2.01 -37.93 -5.37
C GLY A 212 2.38 -38.02 -3.88
N VAL A 213 3.52 -37.45 -3.46
CA VAL A 213 3.97 -37.44 -2.08
C VAL A 213 3.66 -36.06 -1.46
N TYR A 214 2.90 -36.07 -0.35
CA TYR A 214 2.62 -34.90 0.46
C TYR A 214 3.71 -34.72 1.53
N SER A 215 4.15 -33.49 1.69
CA SER A 215 5.11 -33.10 2.74
C SER A 215 4.68 -31.79 3.39
N SER A 216 4.62 -31.75 4.72
CA SER A 216 4.38 -30.52 5.45
C SER A 216 5.59 -29.59 5.33
N ILE A 217 5.37 -28.34 4.98
CA ILE A 217 6.37 -27.28 4.92
C ILE A 217 6.40 -26.50 6.22
N GLY A 218 5.24 -26.13 6.76
CA GLY A 218 5.12 -25.37 8.01
C GLY A 218 3.77 -24.70 8.16
N SER A 219 3.66 -23.80 9.12
CA SER A 219 2.47 -22.99 9.35
C SER A 219 2.82 -21.54 9.63
N VAL A 220 1.87 -20.66 9.40
CA VAL A 220 1.92 -19.24 9.75
C VAL A 220 0.66 -18.89 10.50
N ASP A 221 0.84 -18.39 11.73
CA ASP A 221 -0.23 -17.87 12.56
C ASP A 221 -0.17 -16.33 12.55
N THR A 222 -1.29 -15.67 12.39
CA THR A 222 -1.35 -14.20 12.37
C THR A 222 -2.75 -13.71 12.70
N ASN A 223 -2.88 -12.42 12.99
CA ASN A 223 -4.16 -11.79 13.26
C ASN A 223 -4.47 -10.77 12.18
N TYR A 224 -5.73 -10.69 11.78
CA TYR A 224 -6.20 -9.75 10.77
C TYR A 224 -7.38 -8.91 11.24
N THR A 225 -7.46 -7.72 10.68
CA THR A 225 -8.64 -6.87 10.76
C THR A 225 -8.85 -6.15 9.43
N SER A 226 -10.08 -5.78 9.13
CA SER A 226 -10.46 -5.05 7.92
C SER A 226 -10.76 -3.60 8.24
N VAL A 227 -10.40 -2.71 7.33
CA VAL A 227 -10.79 -1.30 7.34
C VAL A 227 -12.00 -1.02 6.45
N GLY A 228 -12.44 -2.01 5.68
CA GLY A 228 -13.63 -1.92 4.82
C GLY A 228 -13.36 -1.29 3.45
N TYR A 229 -12.12 -0.92 3.12
CA TYR A 229 -11.75 -0.41 1.79
C TYR A 229 -10.27 -0.68 1.51
N MET A 230 -9.93 -0.81 0.24
CA MET A 230 -8.54 -1.05 -0.18
C MET A 230 -7.67 0.16 0.10
N CYS A 231 -6.59 -0.06 0.83
CA CYS A 231 -5.62 0.95 1.18
C CYS A 231 -4.31 0.75 0.42
N ASN A 232 -3.91 1.72 -0.38
CA ASN A 232 -2.66 1.68 -1.17
C ASN A 232 -1.40 2.05 -0.37
N GLN A 233 -1.52 2.23 0.92
CA GLN A 233 -0.37 2.54 1.77
C GLN A 233 0.29 1.23 2.21
N GLY A 234 1.58 1.09 1.96
CA GLY A 234 2.37 -0.13 2.16
C GLY A 234 2.18 -0.85 3.51
N TYR A 235 2.82 -1.98 3.67
CA TYR A 235 2.66 -2.89 4.81
C TYR A 235 2.67 -2.18 6.15
N LYS A 236 1.59 -2.36 6.91
CA LYS A 236 1.44 -1.82 8.25
C LYS A 236 1.12 -2.96 9.18
N TYR A 237 1.99 -3.16 10.14
CA TYR A 237 1.81 -4.14 11.18
C TYR A 237 1.42 -3.44 12.46
N LEU A 238 0.42 -3.99 13.12
CA LEU A 238 0.02 -3.58 14.46
C LEU A 238 0.51 -4.65 15.43
N ILE A 239 1.18 -4.25 16.48
CA ILE A 239 1.63 -5.15 17.54
C ILE A 239 0.43 -5.60 18.36
N ASN A 240 0.43 -6.84 18.86
CA ASN A 240 -0.66 -7.45 19.63
C ASN A 240 -0.85 -6.83 21.04
N GLU A 241 -0.50 -5.56 21.20
CA GLU A 241 -0.72 -4.73 22.38
C GLU A 241 -1.69 -3.60 22.04
N ILE A 242 -1.96 -2.72 23.00
CA ILE A 242 -2.74 -1.50 22.71
C ILE A 242 -1.94 -0.64 21.76
N GLN A 243 -2.53 -0.36 20.60
CA GLN A 243 -1.93 0.54 19.61
C GLN A 243 -2.92 1.55 19.09
N TYR A 244 -2.41 2.75 18.82
CA TYR A 244 -3.18 3.78 18.15
C TYR A 244 -3.44 3.38 16.69
N ALA A 245 -4.72 3.30 16.31
CA ALA A 245 -5.13 3.04 14.94
C ALA A 245 -5.13 4.34 14.13
N GLN A 246 -3.96 4.93 13.98
CA GLN A 246 -3.80 6.21 13.27
C GLN A 246 -2.40 6.32 12.66
N ASN A 247 -2.29 7.15 11.61
CA ASN A 247 -1.03 7.44 10.96
C ASN A 247 -0.18 8.36 11.84
N MET A 248 0.90 7.83 12.40
CA MET A 248 1.81 8.58 13.24
C MET A 248 3.07 8.89 12.45
N SER A 249 3.56 10.13 12.51
CA SER A 249 4.82 10.50 11.88
C SER A 249 5.98 9.66 12.42
N ARG A 250 6.95 9.38 11.55
CA ARG A 250 8.18 8.69 11.91
C ARG A 250 9.09 9.63 12.72
N GLY A 251 8.92 9.69 14.02
CA GLY A 251 9.80 10.40 14.93
C GLY A 251 9.79 9.75 16.30
N GLU A 252 10.88 9.86 17.07
CA GLU A 252 10.97 9.32 18.43
C GLU A 252 9.98 10.01 19.38
N GLU A 253 9.56 11.22 19.06
CA GLU A 253 8.42 11.88 19.68
C GLU A 253 7.21 11.63 18.77
N ARG A 254 6.26 10.86 19.26
CA ARG A 254 4.99 10.58 18.58
C ARG A 254 4.10 11.83 18.61
N GLU A 255 4.58 12.89 18.00
CA GLU A 255 3.71 13.98 17.63
C GLU A 255 2.81 13.45 16.52
N PHE A 256 1.50 13.61 16.69
CA PHE A 256 0.67 13.65 15.50
C PHE A 256 1.30 14.72 14.64
N ALA A 257 1.75 14.29 13.50
CA ALA A 257 2.33 15.19 12.54
C ALA A 257 1.34 16.26 12.14
N ASN A 258 0.40 16.67 12.95
CA ASN A 258 -0.34 17.84 12.68
C ASN A 258 -1.48 18.06 13.64
N ASN A 259 -1.26 19.02 14.35
CA ASN A 259 -2.18 20.11 14.58
C ASN A 259 -3.65 19.68 14.52
N THR A 260 -4.00 18.63 15.27
CA THR A 260 -5.41 18.38 15.47
C THR A 260 -5.96 19.53 16.29
N ILE A 261 -6.81 20.32 15.64
CA ILE A 261 -7.34 21.53 16.19
C ILE A 261 -8.58 21.19 16.97
N LEU A 262 -8.59 21.56 18.22
CA LEU A 262 -9.72 21.37 19.10
C LEU A 262 -10.50 22.67 19.23
N TYR A 263 -11.79 22.58 18.99
CA TYR A 263 -12.68 23.70 19.12
C TYR A 263 -13.17 23.92 20.55
N LEU A 264 -13.30 25.18 20.96
CA LEU A 264 -13.60 25.54 22.34
C LEU A 264 -15.00 25.14 22.85
N TYR A 265 -15.98 25.00 21.98
CA TYR A 265 -17.38 24.76 22.39
C TYR A 265 -17.75 23.30 22.67
N GLN A 266 -17.06 22.37 21.98
CA GLN A 266 -17.24 20.93 22.22
C GLN A 266 -15.87 20.25 22.22
N PRO A 267 -15.08 20.52 23.29
CA PRO A 267 -13.71 20.04 23.32
C PRO A 267 -13.69 18.53 23.56
N LYS A 268 -13.43 17.79 22.48
CA LYS A 268 -13.28 16.34 22.55
C LYS A 268 -12.23 15.84 21.58
N ILE A 269 -11.61 14.73 21.94
CA ILE A 269 -10.66 14.00 21.09
C ILE A 269 -11.33 12.70 20.68
N ASN A 270 -11.39 12.43 19.39
CA ASN A 270 -11.75 11.13 18.85
C ASN A 270 -10.47 10.37 18.54
N LEU A 271 -10.35 9.15 19.04
CA LEU A 271 -9.17 8.32 18.88
C LEU A 271 -9.58 6.86 18.83
N SER A 272 -9.00 6.11 17.90
CA SER A 272 -9.21 4.67 17.86
C SER A 272 -7.95 3.93 18.31
N ILE A 273 -8.16 2.85 19.02
CA ILE A 273 -7.08 1.98 19.50
C ILE A 273 -7.39 0.52 19.18
N TYR A 274 -6.37 -0.24 18.81
CA TYR A 274 -6.42 -1.69 18.80
C TYR A 274 -6.05 -2.24 20.16
N THR A 275 -6.77 -3.26 20.62
CA THR A 275 -6.52 -3.93 21.89
C THR A 275 -6.40 -5.44 21.68
N GLY A 276 -5.21 -6.00 21.94
CA GLY A 276 -4.99 -7.46 21.91
C GLY A 276 -5.51 -8.18 23.16
N HIS A 277 -5.69 -7.46 24.26
CA HIS A 277 -6.10 -8.02 25.56
C HIS A 277 -7.29 -7.29 26.15
N SER A 278 -8.11 -8.03 26.90
CA SER A 278 -9.16 -7.42 27.72
C SER A 278 -8.58 -6.91 29.04
N GLY A 279 -9.00 -5.72 29.47
CA GLY A 279 -8.52 -5.18 30.74
C GLY A 279 -8.94 -3.72 30.96
N GLY A 280 -8.47 -3.16 32.06
CA GLY A 280 -8.59 -1.74 32.37
C GLY A 280 -7.26 -1.04 32.07
N PHE A 281 -7.31 0.02 31.31
CA PHE A 281 -6.15 0.86 31.02
C PHE A 281 -6.40 2.27 31.52
N SER A 282 -5.40 2.85 32.18
CA SER A 282 -5.45 4.25 32.58
C SER A 282 -5.14 5.15 31.37
N TYR A 283 -5.78 6.29 31.31
CA TYR A 283 -5.36 7.37 30.43
C TYR A 283 -5.16 8.66 31.23
N THR A 284 -4.31 9.53 30.70
CA THR A 284 -4.00 10.83 31.28
C THR A 284 -4.05 11.89 30.18
N ILE A 285 -4.73 13.00 30.49
CA ILE A 285 -4.80 14.18 29.65
C ILE A 285 -4.12 15.33 30.41
N ASN A 286 -3.02 15.81 29.87
CA ASN A 286 -2.32 16.98 30.42
C ASN A 286 -2.64 18.21 29.56
N TYR A 287 -3.02 19.28 30.18
CA TYR A 287 -3.18 20.60 29.58
C TYR A 287 -1.89 21.36 29.74
N LEU A 288 -1.36 21.94 28.65
CA LEU A 288 -0.08 22.65 28.68
C LEU A 288 -0.23 24.09 28.19
N ASP A 289 0.57 24.98 28.79
CA ASP A 289 0.70 26.35 28.33
C ASP A 289 1.59 26.48 27.09
N SER A 290 1.81 27.70 26.60
CA SER A 290 2.67 27.98 25.45
C SER A 290 4.16 27.66 25.66
N ALA A 291 4.58 27.43 26.89
CA ALA A 291 5.94 27.05 27.29
C ALA A 291 6.05 25.56 27.63
N PHE A 292 5.01 24.76 27.29
CA PHE A 292 4.90 23.34 27.60
C PHE A 292 4.85 22.99 29.11
N ASN A 293 4.53 23.93 29.98
CA ASN A 293 4.30 23.60 31.38
C ASN A 293 2.89 23.03 31.58
N ILE A 294 2.77 21.98 32.38
CA ILE A 294 1.48 21.39 32.72
C ILE A 294 0.71 22.39 33.64
N ILE A 295 -0.47 22.78 33.16
CA ILE A 295 -1.37 23.69 33.90
C ILE A 295 -2.59 22.98 34.48
N GLY A 296 -2.84 21.72 34.03
CA GLY A 296 -3.89 20.86 34.54
C GLY A 296 -3.71 19.43 34.09
N THR A 297 -4.27 18.49 34.84
CA THR A 297 -4.22 17.06 34.52
C THR A 297 -5.55 16.40 34.83
N GLU A 298 -6.03 15.59 33.89
CA GLU A 298 -7.16 14.69 34.08
C GLU A 298 -6.70 13.25 33.91
N SER A 299 -7.16 12.31 34.75
CA SER A 299 -6.87 10.90 34.64
C SER A 299 -8.13 10.08 34.87
N SER A 300 -8.27 9.01 34.11
CA SER A 300 -9.38 8.07 34.25
C SER A 300 -8.97 6.70 33.70
N SER A 301 -9.89 5.75 33.71
CA SER A 301 -9.66 4.42 33.16
C SER A 301 -10.63 4.09 32.05
N LEU A 302 -10.14 3.33 31.09
CA LEU A 302 -10.91 2.73 29.99
C LEU A 302 -11.00 1.23 30.20
N ARG A 303 -12.16 0.66 29.86
CA ARG A 303 -12.32 -0.79 29.78
C ARG A 303 -12.14 -1.19 28.31
N CYS A 304 -11.18 -2.05 28.05
CA CYS A 304 -10.90 -2.57 26.72
C CYS A 304 -11.36 -4.02 26.61
N TYR A 305 -11.77 -4.40 25.42
CA TYR A 305 -12.13 -5.77 25.05
C TYR A 305 -10.99 -6.34 24.20
N SER A 306 -10.71 -7.65 24.35
CA SER A 306 -9.68 -8.31 23.55
C SER A 306 -10.06 -8.35 22.07
N ASN A 307 -9.04 -8.28 21.22
CA ASN A 307 -9.15 -8.43 19.76
C ASN A 307 -10.20 -7.51 19.12
N THR A 308 -10.22 -6.25 19.54
CA THR A 308 -11.16 -5.26 18.99
C THR A 308 -10.48 -3.94 18.66
N LEU A 309 -11.00 -3.30 17.62
CA LEU A 309 -10.79 -1.89 17.38
C LEU A 309 -11.85 -1.11 18.18
N MET A 310 -11.40 -0.23 19.05
CA MET A 310 -12.27 0.60 19.87
C MET A 310 -12.17 2.05 19.43
N ASP A 311 -13.31 2.62 19.05
CA ASP A 311 -13.44 4.05 18.81
C ASP A 311 -13.78 4.75 20.13
N LEU A 312 -12.91 5.67 20.55
CA LEU A 312 -12.97 6.35 21.83
C LEU A 312 -13.24 7.85 21.63
N GLU A 313 -14.05 8.39 22.53
CA GLU A 313 -14.26 9.82 22.63
C GLU A 313 -13.83 10.31 24.01
N PHE A 314 -12.85 11.19 24.05
CA PHE A 314 -12.39 11.84 25.27
C PHE A 314 -12.95 13.24 25.35
N THR A 315 -13.96 13.42 26.20
CA THR A 315 -14.46 14.76 26.50
C THR A 315 -13.43 15.48 27.34
N LEU A 316 -12.93 16.58 26.86
CA LEU A 316 -11.99 17.44 27.57
C LEU A 316 -12.73 18.24 28.59
N ASN A 317 -12.06 18.50 29.73
CA ASN A 317 -12.58 19.42 30.72
C ASN A 317 -13.67 18.89 31.69
N ARG A 318 -13.60 17.60 32.03
CA ARG A 318 -14.49 17.00 33.02
C ARG A 318 -14.40 17.66 34.41
N ASN A 319 -13.22 18.23 34.77
CA ASN A 319 -12.93 18.76 36.10
C ASN A 319 -12.81 20.30 36.18
N GLY A 320 -12.93 21.01 35.09
CA GLY A 320 -12.88 22.47 35.10
C GLY A 320 -12.53 23.11 33.76
N TYR A 321 -13.47 23.84 33.20
CA TYR A 321 -13.36 24.55 31.93
C TYR A 321 -12.18 25.53 31.85
N ALA A 322 -11.64 25.94 33.04
CA ALA A 322 -10.58 26.93 33.13
C ALA A 322 -9.23 26.44 32.55
N ASP A 323 -8.89 25.17 32.72
CA ASP A 323 -7.58 24.69 32.30
C ASP A 323 -7.52 24.51 30.75
N PHE A 324 -8.58 23.99 30.17
CA PHE A 324 -8.68 23.89 28.70
C PHE A 324 -8.65 25.27 28.03
N GLN A 325 -9.32 26.27 28.60
CA GLN A 325 -9.32 27.63 28.06
C GLN A 325 -7.93 28.29 28.04
N ARG A 326 -7.05 27.89 28.94
CA ARG A 326 -5.68 28.40 29.01
C ARG A 326 -4.67 27.54 28.26
N ALA A 327 -5.03 26.30 27.91
CA ALA A 327 -4.15 25.38 27.22
C ALA A 327 -3.83 25.85 25.80
N PHE A 328 -2.60 25.63 25.38
CA PHE A 328 -2.12 25.74 24.01
C PHE A 328 -1.90 24.39 23.42
N TYR A 329 -1.61 23.40 24.25
CA TYR A 329 -1.41 21.99 23.84
C TYR A 329 -2.13 21.06 24.80
N ILE A 330 -2.47 19.89 24.29
CA ILE A 330 -3.05 18.79 25.06
C ILE A 330 -2.25 17.55 24.78
N ASP A 331 -1.74 16.92 25.83
CA ASP A 331 -1.06 15.63 25.74
C ASP A 331 -1.99 14.53 26.26
N LEU A 332 -2.33 13.58 25.39
CA LEU A 332 -3.10 12.39 25.73
C LEU A 332 -2.17 11.17 25.78
N THR A 333 -2.15 10.49 26.91
CA THR A 333 -1.39 9.24 27.09
C THR A 333 -2.34 8.12 27.50
N ILE A 334 -2.28 6.96 26.87
CA ILE A 334 -3.08 5.78 27.19
C ILE A 334 -2.14 4.62 27.55
N GLY A 335 -2.24 4.14 28.79
CA GLY A 335 -1.40 3.06 29.29
C GLY A 335 0.10 3.36 29.19
N SER A 336 0.87 2.42 28.67
CA SER A 336 2.32 2.56 28.37
C SER A 336 2.60 3.07 26.95
N ASN A 337 1.57 3.32 26.16
CA ASN A 337 1.72 3.84 24.81
C ASN A 337 2.16 5.31 24.86
N GLY A 338 2.93 5.73 23.89
CA GLY A 338 3.45 7.09 23.84
C GLY A 338 2.36 8.16 23.94
N THR A 339 2.77 9.36 24.25
CA THR A 339 1.90 10.53 24.35
C THR A 339 1.57 11.08 22.96
N ILE A 340 0.32 11.44 22.76
CA ILE A 340 -0.16 12.14 21.58
C ILE A 340 -0.38 13.60 21.95
N ARG A 341 0.22 14.52 21.21
CA ARG A 341 0.07 15.96 21.42
C ARG A 341 -0.88 16.56 20.41
N TYR A 342 -1.82 17.35 20.90
CA TYR A 342 -2.77 18.12 20.10
C TYR A 342 -2.54 19.62 20.33
N ASN A 343 -2.59 20.40 19.28
CA ASN A 343 -2.59 21.86 19.36
C ASN A 343 -4.02 22.37 19.60
N VAL A 344 -4.16 23.36 20.47
CA VAL A 344 -5.45 24.00 20.74
C VAL A 344 -5.51 25.33 20.01
N ILE A 345 -6.33 25.42 19.00
CA ILE A 345 -6.62 26.69 18.33
C ILE A 345 -7.83 27.34 18.98
N LYS A 346 -7.63 28.57 19.38
CA LYS A 346 -8.69 29.42 19.95
C LYS A 346 -9.20 30.34 18.87
N PRO A 347 -10.50 30.29 18.52
CA PRO A 347 -11.05 31.20 17.55
C PRO A 347 -10.90 32.64 18.04
N LEU A 348 -10.47 33.52 17.15
CA LEU A 348 -10.23 34.92 17.45
C LEU A 348 -11.53 35.72 17.69
N LYS A 349 -12.66 35.20 17.22
CA LYS A 349 -14.00 35.81 17.35
C LYS A 349 -15.06 34.75 17.62
N ALA A 350 -16.04 35.08 18.44
CA ALA A 350 -17.19 34.22 18.75
C ALA A 350 -18.07 33.88 17.53
N THR A 351 -17.82 34.51 16.38
CA THR A 351 -18.55 34.31 15.10
C THR A 351 -17.81 33.37 14.15
N GLU A 352 -16.62 32.89 14.51
CA GLU A 352 -15.90 31.95 13.67
C GLU A 352 -16.59 30.58 13.74
N TYR A 353 -16.89 30.05 12.57
CA TYR A 353 -17.56 28.79 12.43
C TYR A 353 -16.53 27.67 12.50
N SER A 354 -16.86 26.62 13.24
CA SER A 354 -16.04 25.41 13.23
C SER A 354 -16.94 24.21 12.97
N GLN A 355 -16.46 23.29 12.20
CA GLN A 355 -17.14 22.05 11.89
C GLN A 355 -16.15 20.90 11.84
N ARG A 356 -16.46 19.84 12.56
CA ARG A 356 -15.66 18.63 12.59
C ARG A 356 -16.07 17.70 11.44
N ILE A 357 -15.08 17.20 10.72
CA ILE A 357 -15.20 16.07 9.80
C ILE A 357 -14.46 14.88 10.41
N LEU A 358 -15.13 13.74 10.45
CA LEU A 358 -14.59 12.47 10.90
C LEU A 358 -14.53 11.52 9.70
N TRP A 359 -13.57 10.62 9.69
CA TRP A 359 -13.49 9.58 8.66
C TRP A 359 -12.80 8.32 9.18
N ARG A 360 -13.08 7.19 8.51
CA ARG A 360 -12.35 5.96 8.74
C ARG A 360 -10.98 6.06 8.05
N ASN A 361 -9.92 6.03 8.82
CA ASN A 361 -8.56 6.14 8.29
C ASN A 361 -8.03 4.81 7.77
N SER A 362 -6.86 4.83 7.13
CA SER A 362 -6.20 3.66 6.55
C SER A 362 -5.77 2.59 7.56
N TYR A 363 -5.93 2.83 8.85
CA TYR A 363 -5.70 1.87 9.95
C TYR A 363 -6.98 1.29 10.52
N GLY A 364 -8.13 1.65 9.94
CA GLY A 364 -9.46 1.26 10.42
C GLY A 364 -9.99 2.10 11.57
N GLY A 365 -9.21 3.00 12.13
CA GLY A 365 -9.63 3.90 13.19
C GLY A 365 -10.35 5.14 12.68
N ILE A 366 -10.93 5.90 13.60
CA ILE A 366 -11.53 7.20 13.32
C ILE A 366 -10.48 8.30 13.45
N SER A 367 -10.27 9.04 12.36
CA SER A 367 -9.54 10.30 12.36
C SER A 367 -10.51 11.46 12.27
N PHE A 368 -10.09 12.63 12.68
CA PHE A 368 -10.90 13.84 12.60
C PHE A 368 -10.06 15.07 12.27
N PHE A 369 -10.75 16.08 11.76
CA PHE A 369 -10.17 17.41 11.57
C PHE A 369 -11.24 18.50 11.80
N ASP A 370 -10.88 19.53 12.54
CA ASP A 370 -11.75 20.65 12.83
C ASP A 370 -11.49 21.78 11.82
N PHE A 371 -12.44 21.98 10.90
CA PHE A 371 -12.42 23.07 9.94
C PHE A 371 -12.86 24.36 10.62
N THR A 372 -11.96 25.34 10.71
CA THR A 372 -12.18 26.61 11.40
C THR A 372 -12.17 27.82 10.46
N GLY A 373 -12.05 27.58 9.16
CA GLY A 373 -12.09 28.63 8.14
C GLY A 373 -13.50 28.98 7.70
N GLN A 374 -13.64 29.23 6.42
CA GLN A 374 -14.92 29.61 5.83
C GLN A 374 -15.84 28.39 5.64
N ARG A 375 -17.12 28.54 6.00
CA ARG A 375 -18.20 27.63 5.59
C ARG A 375 -19.11 28.33 4.60
N SER A 376 -19.43 27.66 3.51
CA SER A 376 -20.49 28.07 2.58
C SER A 376 -21.44 26.91 2.31
N GLU A 377 -22.71 27.23 2.14
CA GLU A 377 -23.74 26.26 1.77
C GLU A 377 -24.39 26.72 0.47
N THR A 378 -24.40 25.84 -0.51
CA THR A 378 -25.05 26.08 -1.79
C THR A 378 -26.26 25.15 -1.91
N ARG A 379 -27.38 25.72 -2.27
CA ARG A 379 -28.63 25.00 -2.50
C ARG A 379 -28.92 25.02 -4.01
N ASN A 380 -28.86 23.86 -4.62
CA ASN A 380 -29.17 23.68 -6.04
C ASN A 380 -30.55 23.08 -6.16
N LEU A 381 -31.40 23.71 -6.94
CA LEU A 381 -32.74 23.22 -7.24
C LEU A 381 -32.72 22.50 -8.59
N GLU A 382 -32.96 21.20 -8.57
CA GLU A 382 -33.25 20.42 -9.77
C GLU A 382 -34.77 20.28 -9.90
N THR A 383 -35.29 20.79 -11.00
CA THR A 383 -36.72 20.79 -11.26
C THR A 383 -37.07 19.80 -12.36
N MET A 384 -37.83 18.79 -12.05
CA MET A 384 -38.39 17.89 -13.06
C MET A 384 -39.72 18.43 -13.58
N THR A 385 -39.76 18.61 -14.89
CA THR A 385 -40.94 19.22 -15.56
C THR A 385 -41.52 18.28 -16.61
N TYR A 386 -42.80 18.41 -16.84
CA TYR A 386 -43.46 17.77 -17.97
C TYR A 386 -44.28 18.79 -18.76
N GLN A 387 -44.40 18.58 -20.07
CA GLN A 387 -45.27 19.36 -20.91
C GLN A 387 -46.68 18.79 -20.92
N LYS A 388 -47.64 19.65 -20.66
CA LYS A 388 -49.06 19.29 -20.83
C LYS A 388 -49.40 19.23 -22.30
N ASN A 389 -50.21 18.24 -22.69
CA ASN A 389 -50.73 18.17 -24.05
C ASN A 389 -51.81 19.24 -24.25
N ILE A 390 -51.60 20.17 -25.20
CA ILE A 390 -52.25 21.48 -25.20
C ILE A 390 -53.25 21.57 -26.37
N PHE A 391 -54.30 20.85 -26.36
CA PHE A 391 -55.44 21.21 -27.19
C PHE A 391 -56.29 22.23 -26.44
N GLY A 392 -56.25 23.51 -26.88
CA GLY A 392 -57.14 24.56 -26.40
C GLY A 392 -56.59 25.54 -25.34
N TYR A 393 -55.30 25.59 -25.08
CA TYR A 393 -54.71 26.39 -23.98
C TYR A 393 -54.04 27.71 -24.41
N TYR A 394 -54.08 28.10 -25.72
CA TYR A 394 -53.31 29.25 -26.22
C TYR A 394 -53.90 30.61 -25.86
N ASP A 395 -55.12 30.68 -25.39
CA ASP A 395 -55.82 31.95 -25.20
C ASP A 395 -55.67 32.54 -23.78
N ASN A 396 -54.99 31.83 -22.86
CA ASN A 396 -54.80 32.34 -21.50
C ASN A 396 -53.31 32.23 -21.09
N PRO A 397 -52.59 33.36 -20.96
CA PRO A 397 -51.18 33.39 -20.59
C PRO A 397 -50.89 32.89 -19.16
N MET A 398 -51.91 32.71 -18.32
CA MET A 398 -51.76 32.13 -17.00
C MET A 398 -51.78 30.56 -17.00
N ASN A 399 -52.04 29.95 -18.15
CA ASN A 399 -51.99 28.50 -18.27
C ASN A 399 -50.55 28.01 -18.40
N GLU A 400 -50.08 27.28 -17.43
CA GLU A 400 -48.76 26.67 -17.45
C GLU A 400 -48.70 25.55 -18.51
N LEU A 401 -47.88 25.75 -19.55
CA LEU A 401 -47.61 24.77 -20.60
C LEU A 401 -46.68 23.66 -20.09
N THR A 402 -45.76 24.04 -19.23
CA THR A 402 -44.80 23.15 -18.55
C THR A 402 -45.15 23.18 -17.07
N LYS A 403 -45.34 22.03 -16.47
CA LYS A 403 -45.65 21.92 -15.05
C LYS A 403 -44.51 21.16 -14.35
N THR A 404 -44.06 21.70 -13.24
CA THR A 404 -43.16 21.02 -12.34
C THR A 404 -43.93 19.90 -11.62
N TYR A 405 -43.40 18.66 -11.62
CA TYR A 405 -43.98 17.58 -10.87
C TYR A 405 -43.11 17.13 -9.73
N ASP A 406 -41.81 17.47 -9.76
CA ASP A 406 -40.92 17.20 -8.66
C ASP A 406 -39.81 18.26 -8.60
N ASN A 407 -39.39 18.57 -7.38
CA ASN A 407 -38.30 19.49 -7.09
C ASN A 407 -37.34 18.79 -6.16
N ASP A 408 -36.14 18.53 -6.60
CA ASP A 408 -35.07 18.05 -5.77
C ASP A 408 -34.13 19.20 -5.37
N VAL A 409 -33.86 19.34 -4.08
CA VAL A 409 -32.95 20.35 -3.57
C VAL A 409 -31.70 19.67 -3.03
N ASP A 410 -30.60 19.89 -3.71
CA ASP A 410 -29.28 19.45 -3.29
C ASP A 410 -28.63 20.48 -2.38
N TYR A 411 -28.18 20.00 -1.21
CA TYR A 411 -27.42 20.81 -0.26
C TYR A 411 -25.95 20.46 -0.35
N VAL A 412 -25.15 21.38 -0.84
CA VAL A 412 -23.70 21.22 -0.95
C VAL A 412 -23.04 22.15 0.04
N VAL A 413 -22.26 21.57 0.96
CA VAL A 413 -21.49 22.32 1.96
C VAL A 413 -20.03 22.35 1.53
N THR A 414 -19.42 23.52 1.59
CA THR A 414 -17.98 23.71 1.39
C THR A 414 -17.37 24.25 2.66
N LEU A 415 -16.34 23.57 3.16
CA LEU A 415 -15.57 23.94 4.33
C LEU A 415 -14.13 24.24 3.93
N LYS A 416 -13.57 25.30 4.52
CA LYS A 416 -12.15 25.60 4.42
C LYS A 416 -11.49 25.47 5.77
N SER A 417 -10.26 24.95 5.76
CA SER A 417 -9.44 24.90 6.96
C SER A 417 -8.85 26.26 7.29
N HIS A 418 -8.26 26.40 8.46
CA HIS A 418 -7.21 27.39 8.70
C HIS A 418 -5.94 26.97 7.95
N LEU A 419 -4.95 27.84 7.97
CA LEU A 419 -3.63 27.56 7.42
C LEU A 419 -2.86 26.62 8.37
N PHE A 420 -2.24 25.58 7.84
CA PHE A 420 -1.45 24.61 8.58
C PHE A 420 -0.14 24.27 7.84
N GLU A 421 0.82 23.69 8.55
CA GLU A 421 2.13 23.33 8.01
C GLU A 421 2.10 22.03 7.21
N ASN A 422 3.16 21.78 6.44
CA ASN A 422 3.30 20.73 5.42
C ASN A 422 2.87 19.32 5.84
N ASP A 423 3.08 18.98 7.09
CA ASP A 423 2.75 17.62 7.54
C ASP A 423 1.23 17.33 7.55
N GLY A 424 0.35 18.35 7.57
CA GLY A 424 -1.11 18.25 7.51
C GLY A 424 -1.68 17.65 6.24
N LYS A 425 -0.97 17.76 5.13
CA LYS A 425 -1.47 17.25 3.86
C LYS A 425 -1.71 15.72 3.87
N TYR A 426 -0.94 14.96 4.65
CA TYR A 426 -1.06 13.51 4.69
C TYR A 426 -2.36 13.02 5.35
N ILE A 427 -2.93 13.81 6.27
CA ILE A 427 -4.24 13.53 6.86
C ILE A 427 -5.33 13.52 5.80
N PHE A 428 -5.26 14.46 4.85
CA PHE A 428 -6.25 14.57 3.79
C PHE A 428 -6.15 13.46 2.74
N ASN A 429 -5.00 12.78 2.60
CA ASN A 429 -4.88 11.59 1.76
C ASN A 429 -5.75 10.44 2.29
N ASP A 430 -5.78 10.25 3.61
CA ASP A 430 -6.67 9.25 4.24
C ASP A 430 -8.14 9.64 4.05
N LEU A 431 -8.48 10.92 4.24
CA LEU A 431 -9.84 11.42 4.01
C LEU A 431 -10.30 11.21 2.56
N MET A 432 -9.44 11.48 1.57
CA MET A 432 -9.76 11.29 0.14
C MET A 432 -10.04 9.83 -0.23
N GLN A 433 -9.44 8.88 0.50
CA GLN A 433 -9.56 7.44 0.23
C GLN A 433 -10.65 6.78 1.07
N SER A 434 -11.14 7.45 2.11
CA SER A 434 -12.12 6.88 3.02
C SER A 434 -13.48 6.69 2.36
N SER A 435 -14.06 5.51 2.56
CA SER A 435 -15.44 5.21 2.16
C SER A 435 -16.48 5.63 3.20
N GLU A 436 -16.04 5.91 4.43
CA GLU A 436 -16.91 6.26 5.56
C GLU A 436 -16.50 7.63 6.10
N VAL A 437 -17.32 8.63 5.83
CA VAL A 437 -17.07 10.01 6.26
C VAL A 437 -18.30 10.59 6.94
N TRP A 438 -18.06 11.29 8.01
CA TRP A 438 -19.12 11.92 8.80
C TRP A 438 -18.78 13.37 9.11
N THR A 439 -19.81 14.14 9.41
CA THR A 439 -19.68 15.47 9.99
C THR A 439 -20.41 15.55 11.31
N GLU A 440 -19.91 16.35 12.20
CA GLU A 440 -20.57 16.61 13.48
C GLU A 440 -21.19 18.00 13.49
N ILE A 441 -22.47 18.05 13.83
CA ILE A 441 -23.24 19.30 13.96
C ILE A 441 -24.04 19.24 15.24
N ASN A 442 -23.85 20.22 16.11
CA ASN A 442 -24.56 20.33 17.41
C ASN A 442 -24.44 19.06 18.29
N GLY A 443 -23.34 18.31 18.17
CA GLY A 443 -23.09 17.08 18.92
C GLY A 443 -23.70 15.82 18.29
N GLU A 444 -24.37 15.94 17.16
CA GLU A 444 -24.89 14.80 16.39
C GLU A 444 -23.99 14.52 15.17
N THR A 445 -23.81 13.26 14.85
CA THR A 445 -22.96 12.81 13.74
C THR A 445 -23.83 12.44 12.53
N TYR A 446 -23.53 13.02 11.40
CA TYR A 446 -24.23 12.81 10.14
C TYR A 446 -23.29 12.21 9.10
N SER A 447 -23.72 11.15 8.43
CA SER A 447 -22.98 10.60 7.29
C SER A 447 -23.02 11.55 6.10
N ILE A 448 -21.87 11.71 5.44
CA ILE A 448 -21.73 12.61 4.29
C ILE A 448 -21.07 11.90 3.12
N ILE A 449 -21.28 12.43 1.94
CA ILE A 449 -20.66 12.00 0.70
C ILE A 449 -19.73 13.13 0.23
N LEU A 450 -18.45 12.82 0.14
CA LEU A 450 -17.47 13.78 -0.38
C LEU A 450 -17.68 14.02 -1.87
N ASP A 451 -17.77 15.28 -2.25
CA ASP A 451 -17.82 15.73 -3.64
C ASP A 451 -16.41 16.07 -4.13
N SER A 452 -15.64 16.78 -3.32
CA SER A 452 -14.22 17.04 -3.56
C SER A 452 -13.48 17.35 -2.28
N VAL A 453 -12.18 17.01 -2.29
CA VAL A 453 -11.21 17.40 -1.25
C VAL A 453 -9.99 17.94 -1.97
N SER A 454 -9.54 19.11 -1.60
CA SER A 454 -8.29 19.70 -2.08
C SER A 454 -7.44 20.18 -0.91
N CYS A 455 -6.13 20.11 -1.09
CA CYS A 455 -5.16 20.64 -0.14
C CYS A 455 -4.14 21.43 -0.96
N GLU A 456 -4.15 22.74 -0.84
CA GLU A 456 -3.38 23.65 -1.68
C GLU A 456 -2.28 24.33 -0.88
N GLU A 457 -1.07 24.35 -1.44
CA GLU A 457 0.04 25.10 -0.87
C GLU A 457 -0.12 26.59 -1.13
N GLN A 458 -0.03 27.39 -0.06
CA GLN A 458 -0.14 28.82 -0.09
C GLN A 458 1.26 29.47 -0.12
N ASN A 459 1.55 30.22 -1.19
CA ASN A 459 2.73 31.07 -1.32
C ASN A 459 4.10 30.40 -1.19
N GLN A 460 4.24 29.12 -1.55
CA GLN A 460 5.53 28.37 -1.53
C GLN A 460 6.24 28.35 -0.17
N ASN A 461 5.49 28.51 0.93
CA ASN A 461 6.05 28.57 2.28
C ASN A 461 5.79 27.31 3.11
N ASN A 462 5.50 26.17 2.49
CA ASN A 462 5.05 24.95 3.17
C ASN A 462 3.81 25.14 4.07
N ILE A 463 2.99 26.14 3.75
CA ILE A 463 1.72 26.41 4.43
C ILE A 463 0.59 25.98 3.50
N TYR A 464 -0.34 25.23 4.04
CA TYR A 464 -1.44 24.60 3.30
C TYR A 464 -2.80 25.07 3.79
N GLU A 465 -3.78 25.14 2.89
CA GLU A 465 -5.19 25.28 3.17
C GLU A 465 -5.93 24.08 2.56
N ALA A 466 -6.78 23.44 3.33
CA ALA A 466 -7.65 22.37 2.83
C ALA A 466 -9.05 22.87 2.58
N THR A 467 -9.67 22.40 1.51
CA THR A 467 -11.06 22.63 1.18
C THR A 467 -11.76 21.30 1.01
N VAL A 468 -12.86 21.10 1.74
CA VAL A 468 -13.71 19.91 1.63
C VAL A 468 -15.09 20.34 1.17
N ARG A 469 -15.60 19.68 0.13
CA ARG A 469 -16.95 19.86 -0.37
C ARG A 469 -17.69 18.54 -0.26
N TYR A 470 -18.90 18.59 0.32
CA TYR A 470 -19.68 17.40 0.57
C TYR A 470 -21.17 17.62 0.48
N LYS A 471 -21.91 16.52 0.37
CA LYS A 471 -23.38 16.44 0.48
C LYS A 471 -23.72 15.53 1.67
N TYR A 472 -24.90 15.75 2.28
CA TYR A 472 -25.40 14.80 3.27
C TYR A 472 -25.86 13.52 2.57
N SER A 473 -25.53 12.34 3.15
CA SER A 473 -25.97 11.05 2.59
C SER A 473 -27.49 10.84 2.68
N GLN A 474 -28.09 11.48 3.66
CA GLN A 474 -29.55 11.56 3.80
C GLN A 474 -29.94 13.04 3.72
N LYS A 475 -31.00 13.35 2.96
CA LYS A 475 -31.51 14.72 2.93
C LYS A 475 -31.84 15.12 4.37
N PRO A 476 -31.23 16.20 4.91
CA PRO A 476 -31.63 16.68 6.21
C PRO A 476 -33.11 17.04 6.11
N SER A 477 -33.96 16.29 6.80
CA SER A 477 -35.33 16.67 7.01
C SER A 477 -35.30 17.96 7.79
N LEU A 478 -35.38 19.10 7.07
CA LEU A 478 -35.54 20.45 7.60
C LEU A 478 -35.09 20.58 9.06
N LEU A 479 -33.79 20.73 9.27
CA LEU A 479 -33.22 21.17 10.55
C LEU A 479 -33.64 22.62 10.82
#